data_76ac71c3a2cf5cef9f7197a7ae9e151a
#
_entry.id   76ac71c3a2cf5cef9f7197a7ae9e151a
#
_cell.length_a   1.000
_cell.length_b   1.000
_cell.length_c   1.000
_cell.angle_alpha   90.00
_cell.angle_beta   90.00
_cell.angle_gamma   90.00
#
_symmetry.space_group_name_H-M   'P 1'
#
loop_
_entity.id
_entity.type
_entity.pdbx_description
1 polymer ?
#
loop_
_entity_poly.entity_id
_entity_poly.type
_entity_poly.pdbx_seq_one_letter_code
_entity_poly.pdbx_strand_id
1 'polypeptide(L)'
;MEKKNIDWSSIGFAYMPTDYRYVSNFKDGKWDEGTLSTDPNIVLNECAGVLQYSQSVFEGLKAYTTEDGHIVTFRPDLNAERIAASAARLEMPVFPKERFIDAVEQVVKANAAWVPPYGSGATLYLRPYMFGSNAVIGVKPADEYQFRILTTPVGPYFKGGAKPITIRVSDYDRAAPCGTGNIKAGLNYAMSLHAIVDAHKQGFDENMYLDPKTRTKVEETGGANFIFVTKDGKVVTPKSDSILPSITRRSLIYVAKDYLGLEAEEREVYFDEVKDFAECGLCGTAAVISPVGKINDHGKEICFPSGMEKMGPVIQKLYDTLTGIQMGRIEAPKGWIHVIE
;
A
#
# COMPACT_ATOMS: atom_id res chain seq x y z
N MET A 1 7.23 -22.53 16.21
CA MET A 1 6.05 -23.11 15.49
C MET A 1 6.53 -23.57 14.10
N GLU A 2 6.12 -24.78 13.68
CA GLU A 2 6.48 -25.33 12.36
C GLU A 2 5.78 -24.52 11.26
N LYS A 3 6.53 -24.13 10.23
CA LYS A 3 6.01 -23.36 9.09
C LYS A 3 5.26 -24.30 8.13
N LYS A 4 4.30 -23.76 7.38
CA LYS A 4 3.60 -24.52 6.33
C LYS A 4 4.62 -25.01 5.27
N ASN A 5 4.42 -26.23 4.80
CA ASN A 5 5.27 -26.83 3.75
C ASN A 5 4.88 -26.24 2.38
N ILE A 6 5.46 -25.10 2.05
CA ILE A 6 5.22 -24.34 0.83
C ILE A 6 6.56 -23.96 0.22
N ASP A 7 6.69 -24.02 -1.08
CA ASP A 7 7.82 -23.41 -1.78
C ASP A 7 7.62 -21.88 -1.82
N TRP A 8 8.12 -21.19 -0.80
CA TRP A 8 7.98 -19.75 -0.62
C TRP A 8 8.61 -18.94 -1.76
N SER A 9 9.59 -19.49 -2.46
CA SER A 9 10.25 -18.82 -3.58
C SER A 9 9.41 -18.78 -4.84
N SER A 10 8.47 -19.72 -4.98
CA SER A 10 7.62 -19.87 -6.17
C SER A 10 6.31 -19.10 -6.09
N ILE A 11 5.85 -18.72 -4.88
CA ILE A 11 4.59 -17.99 -4.72
C ILE A 11 4.66 -16.60 -5.36
N GLY A 12 3.51 -16.16 -5.89
CA GLY A 12 3.34 -14.81 -6.45
C GLY A 12 2.55 -13.89 -5.52
N PHE A 13 1.79 -13.00 -6.11
CA PHE A 13 0.87 -12.08 -5.40
C PHE A 13 -0.61 -12.54 -5.53
N ALA A 14 -0.85 -13.79 -5.87
CA ALA A 14 -2.19 -14.37 -5.93
C ALA A 14 -2.71 -14.70 -4.52
N TYR A 15 -4.02 -14.60 -4.33
CA TYR A 15 -4.64 -14.97 -3.05
C TYR A 15 -4.45 -16.45 -2.75
N MET A 16 -3.88 -16.73 -1.59
CA MET A 16 -3.79 -18.08 -0.99
C MET A 16 -4.48 -18.02 0.37
N PRO A 17 -5.54 -18.81 0.60
CA PRO A 17 -6.27 -18.76 1.85
C PRO A 17 -5.42 -19.28 3.01
N THR A 18 -5.43 -18.55 4.12
CA THR A 18 -4.83 -18.96 5.38
C THR A 18 -5.89 -19.53 6.33
N ASP A 19 -5.47 -20.07 7.48
CA ASP A 19 -6.37 -20.78 8.38
C ASP A 19 -7.39 -19.86 9.06
N TYR A 20 -6.98 -18.63 9.45
CA TYR A 20 -7.81 -17.70 10.21
C TYR A 20 -7.91 -16.31 9.59
N ARG A 21 -9.03 -15.64 9.88
CA ARG A 21 -9.29 -14.21 9.65
C ARG A 21 -9.88 -13.60 10.91
N TYR A 22 -9.66 -12.30 11.10
CA TYR A 22 -10.32 -11.54 12.17
C TYR A 22 -11.64 -10.94 11.65
N VAL A 23 -12.68 -10.94 12.47
CA VAL A 23 -14.02 -10.40 12.16
C VAL A 23 -14.54 -9.65 13.36
N SER A 24 -15.01 -8.41 13.18
CA SER A 24 -15.76 -7.63 14.15
C SER A 24 -16.94 -6.95 13.46
N ASN A 25 -18.08 -6.89 14.10
CA ASN A 25 -19.31 -6.30 13.58
C ASN A 25 -19.65 -5.03 14.35
N PHE A 26 -20.12 -4.02 13.63
CA PHE A 26 -20.69 -2.81 14.19
C PHE A 26 -22.20 -2.88 14.05
N LYS A 27 -22.90 -2.79 15.16
CA LYS A 27 -24.34 -2.78 15.25
C LYS A 27 -24.80 -2.03 16.49
N ASP A 28 -25.95 -1.38 16.40
CA ASP A 28 -26.54 -0.60 17.50
C ASP A 28 -25.55 0.41 18.11
N GLY A 29 -24.76 1.07 17.24
CA GLY A 29 -23.82 2.13 17.60
C GLY A 29 -22.50 1.66 18.23
N LYS A 30 -22.19 0.36 18.23
CA LYS A 30 -20.97 -0.16 18.83
C LYS A 30 -20.37 -1.35 18.07
N TRP A 31 -19.05 -1.49 18.18
CA TRP A 31 -18.33 -2.68 17.75
C TRP A 31 -18.48 -3.81 18.79
N ASP A 32 -18.69 -5.05 18.31
CA ASP A 32 -18.57 -6.25 19.15
C ASP A 32 -17.09 -6.50 19.55
N GLU A 33 -16.83 -7.51 20.40
CA GLU A 33 -15.46 -7.83 20.85
C GLU A 33 -14.55 -8.31 19.70
N GLY A 34 -15.13 -8.77 18.61
CA GLY A 34 -14.40 -9.40 17.51
C GLY A 34 -13.98 -10.83 17.80
N THR A 35 -13.66 -11.57 16.75
CA THR A 35 -13.30 -12.99 16.88
C THR A 35 -12.45 -13.45 15.70
N LEU A 36 -11.70 -14.53 15.89
CA LEU A 36 -11.06 -15.28 14.82
C LEU A 36 -12.06 -16.26 14.20
N SER A 37 -12.12 -16.29 12.87
CA SER A 37 -12.98 -17.18 12.09
C SER A 37 -12.17 -17.98 11.09
N THR A 38 -12.60 -19.21 10.81
CA THR A 38 -12.04 -20.04 9.72
C THR A 38 -12.83 -19.89 8.42
N ASP A 39 -14.04 -19.31 8.46
CA ASP A 39 -14.88 -19.11 7.27
C ASP A 39 -14.42 -17.91 6.43
N PRO A 40 -13.98 -18.11 5.18
CA PRO A 40 -13.59 -17.03 4.29
C PRO A 40 -14.77 -16.31 3.64
N ASN A 41 -15.98 -16.86 3.75
CA ASN A 41 -17.15 -16.33 3.05
C ASN A 41 -17.78 -15.16 3.83
N ILE A 42 -18.48 -14.32 3.08
CA ILE A 42 -19.28 -13.22 3.61
C ILE A 42 -20.68 -13.36 3.03
N VAL A 43 -21.68 -13.48 3.89
CA VAL A 43 -23.07 -13.48 3.48
C VAL A 43 -23.62 -12.06 3.62
N LEU A 44 -24.12 -11.50 2.55
CA LEU A 44 -24.68 -10.14 2.49
C LEU A 44 -26.07 -10.17 1.84
N ASN A 45 -26.91 -9.22 2.25
CA ASN A 45 -28.12 -8.90 1.50
C ASN A 45 -27.72 -8.24 0.16
N GLU A 46 -28.48 -8.50 -0.92
CA GLU A 46 -28.24 -7.90 -2.23
C GLU A 46 -28.22 -6.36 -2.22
N CYS A 47 -28.92 -5.73 -1.27
CA CYS A 47 -28.95 -4.28 -1.08
C CYS A 47 -27.89 -3.79 -0.09
N ALA A 48 -26.87 -4.59 0.28
CA ALA A 48 -25.83 -4.12 1.20
C ALA A 48 -25.13 -2.86 0.66
N GLY A 49 -24.85 -1.90 1.54
CA GLY A 49 -24.27 -0.60 1.17
C GLY A 49 -22.95 -0.72 0.40
N VAL A 50 -22.15 -1.74 0.69
CA VAL A 50 -20.93 -2.01 -0.08
C VAL A 50 -21.22 -2.42 -1.54
N LEU A 51 -22.29 -3.18 -1.80
CA LEU A 51 -22.65 -3.65 -3.13
C LEU A 51 -23.29 -2.53 -3.97
N GLN A 52 -24.10 -1.68 -3.34
CA GLN A 52 -24.83 -0.63 -4.04
C GLN A 52 -24.00 0.65 -4.24
N TYR A 53 -23.22 1.06 -3.23
CA TYR A 53 -22.56 2.36 -3.21
C TYR A 53 -21.06 2.29 -2.95
N SER A 54 -20.45 1.10 -3.00
CA SER A 54 -19.02 0.89 -2.76
C SER A 54 -18.53 1.47 -1.42
N GLN A 55 -19.40 1.51 -0.40
CA GLN A 55 -19.06 2.04 0.91
C GLN A 55 -18.11 1.07 1.62
N SER A 56 -16.81 1.20 1.29
CA SER A 56 -15.75 0.36 1.83
C SER A 56 -14.41 1.07 1.84
N VAL A 57 -13.60 0.73 2.85
CA VAL A 57 -12.22 1.18 3.01
C VAL A 57 -11.33 -0.03 3.32
N PHE A 58 -10.05 0.07 3.00
CA PHE A 58 -9.13 -1.03 3.24
C PHE A 58 -7.72 -0.55 3.58
N GLU A 59 -6.91 -1.47 4.08
CA GLU A 59 -5.50 -1.28 4.36
C GLU A 59 -4.65 -2.42 3.81
N GLY A 60 -3.35 -2.20 3.81
CA GLY A 60 -2.38 -3.22 3.45
C GLY A 60 -1.13 -3.04 4.29
N LEU A 61 -0.75 -4.08 5.01
CA LEU A 61 0.50 -4.17 5.74
C LEU A 61 1.05 -5.59 5.65
N LYS A 62 2.25 -5.82 6.17
CA LYS A 62 2.91 -7.11 6.10
C LYS A 62 3.41 -7.55 7.46
N ALA A 63 3.41 -8.85 7.69
CA ALA A 63 4.16 -9.47 8.75
C ALA A 63 5.42 -10.12 8.17
N TYR A 64 6.54 -9.96 8.86
CA TYR A 64 7.86 -10.40 8.47
C TYR A 64 8.42 -11.35 9.51
N THR A 65 9.23 -12.31 9.10
CA THR A 65 10.16 -12.99 10.02
C THR A 65 11.49 -12.26 9.95
N THR A 66 11.98 -11.77 11.08
CA THR A 66 13.27 -11.08 11.20
C THR A 66 14.44 -12.06 11.20
N GLU A 67 15.66 -11.56 11.09
CA GLU A 67 16.89 -12.36 11.08
C GLU A 67 17.05 -13.21 12.35
N ASP A 68 16.64 -12.67 13.50
CA ASP A 68 16.64 -13.35 14.80
C ASP A 68 15.40 -14.22 15.07
N GLY A 69 14.51 -14.35 14.08
CA GLY A 69 13.37 -15.27 14.09
C GLY A 69 12.07 -14.74 14.70
N HIS A 70 12.03 -13.47 15.11
CA HIS A 70 10.78 -12.86 15.58
C HIS A 70 9.81 -12.59 14.41
N ILE A 71 8.52 -12.63 14.72
CA ILE A 71 7.49 -12.15 13.78
C ILE A 71 7.17 -10.71 14.14
N VAL A 72 7.22 -9.83 13.15
CA VAL A 72 7.00 -8.39 13.34
C VAL A 72 6.07 -7.82 12.29
N THR A 73 5.43 -6.70 12.61
CA THR A 73 4.75 -5.82 11.64
C THR A 73 5.38 -4.44 11.66
N PHE A 74 5.28 -3.73 10.54
CA PHE A 74 5.89 -2.42 10.34
C PHE A 74 4.86 -1.32 10.41
N ARG A 75 4.95 -0.44 11.42
CA ARG A 75 4.11 0.75 11.66
C ARG A 75 2.60 0.51 11.55
N PRO A 76 2.03 -0.52 12.22
CA PRO A 76 0.60 -0.82 12.17
C PRO A 76 -0.25 0.32 12.75
N ASP A 77 0.31 1.15 13.62
CA ASP A 77 -0.29 2.36 14.18
C ASP A 77 -0.71 3.35 13.08
N LEU A 78 0.10 3.53 12.05
CA LEU A 78 -0.21 4.41 10.93
C LEU A 78 -1.26 3.81 9.98
N ASN A 79 -1.33 2.49 9.86
CA ASN A 79 -2.42 1.83 9.15
C ASN A 79 -3.74 2.04 9.89
N ALA A 80 -3.75 1.91 11.24
CA ALA A 80 -4.92 2.18 12.06
C ALA A 80 -5.42 3.63 11.92
N GLU A 81 -4.52 4.59 11.96
CA GLU A 81 -4.86 6.01 11.78
C GLU A 81 -5.42 6.28 10.37
N ARG A 82 -4.84 5.68 9.34
CA ARG A 82 -5.26 5.91 7.96
C ARG A 82 -6.60 5.25 7.63
N ILE A 83 -6.88 4.04 8.13
CA ILE A 83 -8.20 3.43 7.94
C ILE A 83 -9.28 4.21 8.71
N ALA A 84 -8.95 4.75 9.88
CA ALA A 84 -9.87 5.60 10.65
C ALA A 84 -10.21 6.89 9.87
N ALA A 85 -9.20 7.57 9.30
CA ALA A 85 -9.42 8.75 8.47
C ALA A 85 -10.22 8.42 7.19
N SER A 86 -9.94 7.29 6.56
CA SER A 86 -10.66 6.81 5.38
C SER A 86 -12.13 6.49 5.70
N ALA A 87 -12.38 5.84 6.82
CA ALA A 87 -13.72 5.52 7.31
C ALA A 87 -14.52 6.78 7.61
N ALA A 88 -13.96 7.70 8.36
CA ALA A 88 -14.60 8.98 8.70
C ALA A 88 -15.00 9.78 7.45
N ARG A 89 -14.17 9.78 6.40
CA ARG A 89 -14.46 10.48 5.12
C ARG A 89 -15.65 9.88 4.38
N LEU A 90 -15.94 8.59 4.56
CA LEU A 90 -17.08 7.87 3.97
C LEU A 90 -18.24 7.69 4.94
N GLU A 91 -18.32 8.47 6.02
CA GLU A 91 -19.36 8.39 7.05
C GLU A 91 -19.52 6.98 7.65
N MET A 92 -18.39 6.29 7.83
CA MET A 92 -18.35 4.97 8.44
C MET A 92 -17.83 5.09 9.89
N PRO A 93 -18.25 4.20 10.82
CA PRO A 93 -17.76 4.21 12.19
C PRO A 93 -16.26 3.94 12.24
N VAL A 94 -15.54 4.70 13.06
CA VAL A 94 -14.10 4.48 13.25
C VAL A 94 -13.89 3.19 14.04
N PHE A 95 -12.99 2.31 13.54
CA PHE A 95 -12.50 1.17 14.30
C PHE A 95 -11.35 1.65 15.21
N PRO A 96 -11.40 1.43 16.53
CA PRO A 96 -10.41 1.98 17.47
C PRO A 96 -8.99 1.53 17.18
N LYS A 97 -8.02 2.44 17.30
CA LYS A 97 -6.60 2.20 16.95
C LYS A 97 -6.00 1.02 17.71
N GLU A 98 -6.21 0.98 19.01
CA GLU A 98 -5.67 -0.08 19.87
C GLU A 98 -6.26 -1.44 19.50
N ARG A 99 -7.56 -1.48 19.20
CA ARG A 99 -8.24 -2.69 18.74
C ARG A 99 -7.79 -3.12 17.33
N PHE A 100 -7.43 -2.18 16.46
CA PHE A 100 -6.85 -2.51 15.16
C PHE A 100 -5.50 -3.21 15.32
N ILE A 101 -4.63 -2.69 16.20
CA ILE A 101 -3.31 -3.29 16.48
C ILE A 101 -3.47 -4.67 17.09
N ASP A 102 -4.35 -4.81 18.09
CA ASP A 102 -4.68 -6.09 18.71
C ASP A 102 -5.25 -7.11 17.70
N ALA A 103 -6.16 -6.70 16.82
CA ALA A 103 -6.69 -7.55 15.75
C ALA A 103 -5.61 -8.01 14.76
N VAL A 104 -4.66 -7.15 14.41
CA VAL A 104 -3.48 -7.50 13.60
C VAL A 104 -2.64 -8.55 14.32
N GLU A 105 -2.38 -8.35 15.61
CA GLU A 105 -1.62 -9.29 16.43
C GLU A 105 -2.30 -10.65 16.52
N GLN A 106 -3.58 -10.69 16.87
CA GLN A 106 -4.37 -11.92 16.96
C GLN A 106 -4.36 -12.73 15.65
N VAL A 107 -4.62 -12.07 14.50
CA VAL A 107 -4.69 -12.79 13.23
C VAL A 107 -3.32 -13.28 12.76
N VAL A 108 -2.24 -12.55 13.06
CA VAL A 108 -0.88 -12.99 12.72
C VAL A 108 -0.44 -14.15 13.61
N LYS A 109 -0.70 -14.08 14.92
CA LYS A 109 -0.44 -15.21 15.86
C LYS A 109 -1.17 -16.48 15.42
N ALA A 110 -2.45 -16.38 15.11
CA ALA A 110 -3.25 -17.51 14.66
C ALA A 110 -2.75 -18.12 13.33
N ASN A 111 -2.12 -17.30 12.49
CA ASN A 111 -1.54 -17.70 11.20
C ASN A 111 0.00 -17.73 11.22
N ALA A 112 0.66 -17.87 12.36
CA ALA A 112 2.12 -17.80 12.46
C ALA A 112 2.85 -18.86 11.60
N ALA A 113 2.22 -20.02 11.37
CA ALA A 113 2.72 -21.05 10.45
C ALA A 113 2.75 -20.57 8.98
N TRP A 114 1.93 -19.56 8.63
CA TRP A 114 1.83 -18.97 7.30
C TRP A 114 2.76 -17.76 7.09
N VAL A 115 3.42 -17.27 8.14
CA VAL A 115 4.43 -16.23 8.00
C VAL A 115 5.68 -16.86 7.39
N PRO A 116 6.11 -16.43 6.18
CA PRO A 116 7.27 -17.02 5.51
C PRO A 116 8.55 -16.92 6.36
N PRO A 117 9.47 -17.89 6.25
CA PRO A 117 10.74 -17.84 6.96
C PRO A 117 11.63 -16.69 6.46
N TYR A 118 12.51 -16.21 7.34
CA TYR A 118 13.53 -15.23 6.96
C TYR A 118 14.38 -15.74 5.79
N GLY A 119 14.75 -14.83 4.90
CA GLY A 119 15.56 -15.16 3.71
C GLY A 119 14.79 -15.75 2.52
N SER A 120 13.51 -16.10 2.68
CA SER A 120 12.68 -16.59 1.56
C SER A 120 12.31 -15.50 0.55
N GLY A 121 12.44 -14.23 0.90
CA GLY A 121 11.94 -13.09 0.12
C GLY A 121 10.42 -12.91 0.16
N ALA A 122 9.69 -13.88 0.70
CA ALA A 122 8.25 -13.82 0.86
C ALA A 122 7.85 -13.20 2.21
N THR A 123 6.60 -12.75 2.31
CA THR A 123 6.02 -12.10 3.51
C THR A 123 4.56 -12.52 3.67
N LEU A 124 4.01 -12.38 4.87
CA LEU A 124 2.57 -12.51 5.05
C LEU A 124 1.92 -11.14 4.83
N TYR A 125 1.12 -11.02 3.79
CA TYR A 125 0.34 -9.81 3.52
C TYR A 125 -0.96 -9.84 4.32
N LEU A 126 -1.29 -8.73 4.98
CA LEU A 126 -2.53 -8.52 5.70
C LEU A 126 -3.39 -7.50 4.95
N ARG A 127 -4.68 -7.79 4.82
CA ARG A 127 -5.69 -6.93 4.24
C ARG A 127 -6.78 -6.61 5.28
N PRO A 128 -6.59 -5.61 6.16
CA PRO A 128 -7.68 -5.03 6.91
C PRO A 128 -8.65 -4.33 5.96
N TYR A 129 -9.95 -4.50 6.17
CA TYR A 129 -10.98 -3.80 5.38
C TYR A 129 -12.27 -3.67 6.18
N MET A 130 -13.05 -2.67 5.83
CA MET A 130 -14.33 -2.38 6.47
C MET A 130 -15.35 -1.99 5.41
N PHE A 131 -16.61 -2.38 5.61
CA PHE A 131 -17.67 -2.14 4.64
C PHE A 131 -19.05 -2.08 5.28
N GLY A 132 -19.99 -1.34 4.65
CA GLY A 132 -21.40 -1.31 5.01
C GLY A 132 -22.09 -2.61 4.65
N SER A 133 -22.68 -3.29 5.65
CA SER A 133 -23.16 -4.68 5.54
C SER A 133 -24.68 -4.82 5.51
N ASN A 134 -25.45 -3.85 6.06
CA ASN A 134 -26.91 -3.92 6.03
C ASN A 134 -27.50 -3.44 4.72
N ALA A 135 -28.77 -3.77 4.49
CA ALA A 135 -29.53 -3.37 3.32
C ALA A 135 -29.78 -1.85 3.30
N VAL A 136 -29.38 -1.19 2.22
CA VAL A 136 -29.55 0.26 1.99
C VAL A 136 -29.89 0.49 0.52
N ILE A 137 -31.09 0.99 0.22
CA ILE A 137 -31.47 1.33 -1.16
C ILE A 137 -31.37 2.84 -1.46
N GLY A 138 -31.62 3.69 -0.47
CA GLY A 138 -31.38 5.13 -0.59
C GLY A 138 -29.90 5.47 -0.42
N VAL A 139 -29.42 6.55 -1.05
CA VAL A 139 -28.04 7.02 -0.91
C VAL A 139 -27.86 7.63 0.49
N LYS A 140 -27.45 6.80 1.42
CA LYS A 140 -27.11 7.17 2.82
C LYS A 140 -26.04 6.21 3.35
N PRO A 141 -25.35 6.56 4.45
CA PRO A 141 -24.48 5.62 5.15
C PRO A 141 -25.24 4.36 5.59
N ALA A 142 -24.58 3.24 5.64
CA ALA A 142 -25.10 2.04 6.26
C ALA A 142 -25.26 2.23 7.78
N ASP A 143 -26.08 1.40 8.41
CA ASP A 143 -26.27 1.41 9.88
C ASP A 143 -25.46 0.28 10.56
N GLU A 144 -25.10 -0.76 9.79
CA GLU A 144 -24.27 -1.89 10.26
C GLU A 144 -23.04 -2.04 9.36
N TYR A 145 -21.91 -2.42 9.96
CA TYR A 145 -20.62 -2.59 9.28
C TYR A 145 -19.90 -3.84 9.75
N GLN A 146 -19.01 -4.34 8.90
CA GLN A 146 -18.03 -5.34 9.31
C GLN A 146 -16.62 -4.79 9.14
N PHE A 147 -15.76 -5.04 10.14
CA PHE A 147 -14.31 -4.91 10.05
C PHE A 147 -13.70 -6.31 10.00
N ARG A 148 -12.83 -6.55 9.03
CA ARG A 148 -12.21 -7.86 8.83
C ARG A 148 -10.73 -7.70 8.50
N ILE A 149 -9.93 -8.71 8.85
CA ILE A 149 -8.55 -8.83 8.40
C ILE A 149 -8.39 -10.23 7.79
N LEU A 150 -8.13 -10.30 6.50
CA LEU A 150 -7.64 -11.52 5.86
C LEU A 150 -6.12 -11.47 5.73
N THR A 151 -5.48 -12.64 5.67
CA THR A 151 -4.05 -12.77 5.42
C THR A 151 -3.80 -13.69 4.23
N THR A 152 -2.69 -13.45 3.52
CA THR A 152 -2.24 -14.31 2.42
C THR A 152 -0.71 -14.22 2.32
N PRO A 153 0.02 -15.33 2.23
CA PRO A 153 1.44 -15.25 1.94
C PRO A 153 1.65 -14.74 0.51
N VAL A 154 2.60 -13.85 0.35
CA VAL A 154 2.98 -13.28 -0.94
C VAL A 154 4.47 -13.43 -1.15
N GLY A 155 4.86 -13.77 -2.38
CA GLY A 155 6.25 -13.89 -2.77
C GLY A 155 6.95 -12.54 -2.92
N PRO A 156 8.23 -12.55 -3.25
CA PRO A 156 8.94 -11.34 -3.58
C PRO A 156 8.25 -10.65 -4.76
N TYR A 157 7.97 -9.35 -4.60
CA TYR A 157 7.29 -8.57 -5.65
C TYR A 157 8.06 -8.62 -6.98
N PHE A 158 9.38 -8.63 -6.90
CA PHE A 158 10.26 -8.78 -8.04
C PHE A 158 10.94 -10.16 -8.01
N LYS A 159 10.49 -11.08 -8.83
CA LYS A 159 11.20 -12.34 -9.07
C LYS A 159 12.48 -12.04 -9.88
N GLY A 160 13.65 -12.29 -9.27
CA GLY A 160 14.95 -12.05 -9.91
C GLY A 160 15.51 -10.62 -9.76
N GLY A 161 15.02 -9.85 -8.78
CA GLY A 161 15.45 -8.48 -8.47
C GLY A 161 14.54 -7.41 -9.06
N ALA A 162 14.60 -6.21 -8.48
CA ALA A 162 13.80 -5.07 -8.91
C ALA A 162 14.30 -4.54 -10.26
N LYS A 163 13.62 -4.89 -11.34
CA LYS A 163 13.88 -4.32 -12.66
C LYS A 163 13.08 -3.02 -12.84
N PRO A 164 13.68 -1.98 -13.44
CA PRO A 164 12.97 -0.76 -13.76
C PRO A 164 11.79 -1.01 -14.71
N ILE A 165 10.69 -0.35 -14.44
CA ILE A 165 9.46 -0.43 -15.21
C ILE A 165 9.33 0.76 -16.15
N THR A 166 8.45 0.60 -17.15
CA THR A 166 8.05 1.68 -18.06
C THR A 166 6.61 2.08 -17.77
N ILE A 167 6.38 3.35 -17.49
CA ILE A 167 5.05 3.89 -17.21
C ILE A 167 4.66 4.91 -18.27
N ARG A 168 3.37 5.23 -18.36
CA ARG A 168 2.88 6.30 -19.25
C ARG A 168 2.14 7.37 -18.46
N VAL A 169 2.05 8.57 -19.02
CA VAL A 169 1.15 9.62 -18.55
C VAL A 169 -0.28 9.25 -18.94
N SER A 170 -1.19 9.25 -17.98
CA SER A 170 -2.60 8.89 -18.19
C SER A 170 -3.40 10.08 -18.71
N ASP A 171 -4.34 9.82 -19.64
CA ASP A 171 -5.36 10.79 -20.03
C ASP A 171 -6.53 10.87 -19.04
N TYR A 172 -6.63 9.87 -18.15
CA TYR A 172 -7.67 9.79 -17.13
C TYR A 172 -7.19 10.41 -15.82
N ASP A 173 -8.14 10.87 -15.02
CA ASP A 173 -7.88 11.32 -13.65
C ASP A 173 -7.95 10.12 -12.68
N ARG A 174 -7.10 10.13 -11.66
CA ARG A 174 -7.16 9.15 -10.57
C ARG A 174 -8.23 9.50 -9.54
N ALA A 175 -8.40 10.79 -9.28
CA ALA A 175 -9.34 11.31 -8.30
C ALA A 175 -9.72 12.75 -8.63
N ALA A 176 -10.90 13.19 -8.19
CA ALA A 176 -11.28 14.60 -8.25
C ALA A 176 -10.43 15.47 -7.32
N PRO A 177 -10.23 16.78 -7.60
CA PRO A 177 -9.38 17.67 -6.81
C PRO A 177 -9.74 17.74 -5.31
N CYS A 178 -11.05 17.75 -5.00
CA CYS A 178 -11.57 17.73 -3.63
C CYS A 178 -12.34 16.42 -3.35
N GLY A 179 -11.94 15.34 -3.98
CA GLY A 179 -12.60 14.04 -3.92
C GLY A 179 -12.11 13.15 -2.78
N THR A 180 -11.87 11.91 -3.14
CA THR A 180 -11.50 10.83 -2.22
C THR A 180 -10.07 10.31 -2.44
N GLY A 181 -9.25 11.01 -3.20
CA GLY A 181 -7.90 10.58 -3.57
C GLY A 181 -6.98 10.32 -2.39
N ASN A 182 -7.14 11.07 -1.32
CA ASN A 182 -6.33 10.98 -0.10
C ASN A 182 -6.80 9.91 0.90
N ILE A 183 -7.84 9.14 0.59
CA ILE A 183 -8.29 8.02 1.41
C ILE A 183 -8.10 6.68 0.70
N LYS A 184 -8.00 5.61 1.49
CA LYS A 184 -7.81 4.25 0.95
C LYS A 184 -9.16 3.54 0.81
N ALA A 185 -9.91 3.93 -0.21
CA ALA A 185 -11.26 3.43 -0.50
C ALA A 185 -11.30 2.65 -1.82
N GLY A 186 -12.05 1.55 -1.84
CA GLY A 186 -12.16 0.67 -3.02
C GLY A 186 -12.59 1.40 -4.30
N LEU A 187 -13.44 2.41 -4.16
CA LEU A 187 -13.92 3.23 -5.29
C LEU A 187 -12.80 3.90 -6.10
N ASN A 188 -11.70 4.34 -5.46
CA ASN A 188 -10.56 4.95 -6.14
C ASN A 188 -9.83 3.94 -7.03
N TYR A 189 -9.78 2.69 -6.59
CA TYR A 189 -9.12 1.61 -7.33
C TYR A 189 -9.98 1.11 -8.48
N ALA A 190 -11.29 0.99 -8.26
CA ALA A 190 -12.24 0.65 -9.33
C ALA A 190 -12.21 1.70 -10.46
N MET A 191 -12.13 2.99 -10.13
CA MET A 191 -12.00 4.08 -11.09
C MET A 191 -10.74 3.96 -11.95
N SER A 192 -9.65 3.43 -11.41
CA SER A 192 -8.36 3.29 -12.09
C SER A 192 -8.26 2.04 -13.00
N LEU A 193 -9.22 1.09 -12.92
CA LEU A 193 -9.12 -0.18 -13.65
C LEU A 193 -9.04 -0.01 -15.17
N HIS A 194 -9.82 0.91 -15.75
CA HIS A 194 -9.79 1.14 -17.19
C HIS A 194 -8.41 1.64 -17.63
N ALA A 195 -7.86 2.60 -16.92
CA ALA A 195 -6.57 3.20 -17.24
C ALA A 195 -5.41 2.19 -17.17
N ILE A 196 -5.39 1.33 -16.12
CA ILE A 196 -4.31 0.33 -16.00
C ILE A 196 -4.42 -0.79 -17.03
N VAL A 197 -5.64 -1.26 -17.32
CA VAL A 197 -5.85 -2.27 -18.37
C VAL A 197 -5.43 -1.74 -19.75
N ASP A 198 -5.74 -0.46 -20.03
CA ASP A 198 -5.34 0.18 -21.28
C ASP A 198 -3.82 0.39 -21.34
N ALA A 199 -3.16 0.78 -20.24
CA ALA A 199 -1.70 0.85 -20.17
C ALA A 199 -1.04 -0.49 -20.48
N HIS A 200 -1.51 -1.57 -19.85
CA HIS A 200 -0.98 -2.93 -20.08
C HIS A 200 -1.15 -3.39 -21.55
N LYS A 201 -2.30 -3.09 -22.18
CA LYS A 201 -2.51 -3.39 -23.61
C LYS A 201 -1.52 -2.68 -24.53
N GLN A 202 -1.02 -1.53 -24.10
CA GLN A 202 -0.03 -0.73 -24.84
C GLN A 202 1.41 -1.06 -24.42
N GLY A 203 1.63 -2.05 -23.53
CA GLY A 203 2.95 -2.50 -23.09
C GLY A 203 3.59 -1.68 -21.98
N PHE A 204 2.80 -0.86 -21.26
CA PHE A 204 3.25 -0.12 -20.09
C PHE A 204 2.87 -0.84 -18.80
N ASP A 205 3.70 -0.73 -17.77
CA ASP A 205 3.49 -1.41 -16.49
C ASP A 205 2.52 -0.66 -15.57
N GLU A 206 2.45 0.69 -15.69
CA GLU A 206 1.64 1.54 -14.80
C GLU A 206 1.34 2.90 -15.47
N ASN A 207 0.48 3.69 -14.83
CA ASN A 207 0.16 5.06 -15.23
C ASN A 207 0.71 6.08 -14.22
N MET A 208 1.25 7.20 -14.72
CA MET A 208 1.41 8.43 -13.97
C MET A 208 0.14 9.26 -14.11
N TYR A 209 -0.47 9.64 -13.00
CA TYR A 209 -1.59 10.58 -13.01
C TYR A 209 -1.10 12.00 -12.70
N LEU A 210 -1.66 12.96 -13.41
CA LEU A 210 -1.45 14.38 -13.18
C LEU A 210 -2.64 14.96 -12.41
N ASP A 211 -2.44 16.12 -11.79
CA ASP A 211 -3.51 16.81 -11.08
C ASP A 211 -4.70 17.09 -12.01
N PRO A 212 -5.94 16.77 -11.60
CA PRO A 212 -7.09 16.84 -12.50
C PRO A 212 -7.54 18.27 -12.81
N LYS A 213 -7.03 19.27 -12.07
CA LYS A 213 -7.40 20.67 -12.25
C LYS A 213 -6.62 21.34 -13.38
N THR A 214 -5.29 21.13 -13.44
CA THR A 214 -4.41 21.82 -14.36
C THR A 214 -3.63 20.89 -15.31
N ARG A 215 -3.51 19.61 -14.92
CA ARG A 215 -2.71 18.58 -15.60
C ARG A 215 -1.24 18.97 -15.77
N THR A 216 -0.74 19.76 -14.85
CA THR A 216 0.65 20.25 -14.85
C THR A 216 1.48 19.70 -13.71
N LYS A 217 0.86 19.08 -12.68
CA LYS A 217 1.55 18.57 -11.50
C LYS A 217 1.41 17.06 -11.41
N VAL A 218 2.50 16.41 -11.02
CA VAL A 218 2.52 14.96 -10.78
C VAL A 218 1.78 14.66 -9.49
N GLU A 219 0.89 13.67 -9.52
CA GLU A 219 0.26 13.14 -8.32
C GLU A 219 0.86 11.78 -7.95
N GLU A 220 0.16 10.69 -8.23
CA GLU A 220 0.63 9.33 -7.92
C GLU A 220 0.23 8.36 -9.04
N THR A 221 0.49 7.09 -8.88
CA THR A 221 0.00 6.03 -9.75
C THR A 221 -1.32 5.45 -9.23
N GLY A 222 -1.84 4.42 -9.89
CA GLY A 222 -3.03 3.70 -9.42
C GLY A 222 -2.86 3.07 -8.03
N GLY A 223 -1.66 2.70 -7.64
CA GLY A 223 -1.39 1.95 -6.39
C GLY A 223 -0.16 2.35 -5.60
N ALA A 224 0.62 3.35 -6.04
CA ALA A 224 1.89 3.73 -5.41
C ALA A 224 2.18 5.23 -5.55
N ASN A 225 2.97 5.77 -4.63
CA ASN A 225 3.42 7.16 -4.67
C ASN A 225 4.76 7.29 -5.39
N PHE A 226 5.03 8.44 -5.98
CA PHE A 226 6.33 8.74 -6.59
C PHE A 226 7.37 9.15 -5.56
N ILE A 227 8.61 8.70 -5.81
CA ILE A 227 9.85 9.22 -5.25
C ILE A 227 10.78 9.56 -6.40
N PHE A 228 11.25 10.79 -6.44
CA PHE A 228 12.25 11.28 -7.39
C PHE A 228 13.56 11.57 -6.66
N VAL A 229 14.65 11.54 -7.40
CA VAL A 229 15.96 11.99 -6.92
C VAL A 229 16.50 13.01 -7.90
N THR A 230 16.91 14.17 -7.40
CA THR A 230 17.53 15.23 -8.19
C THR A 230 18.97 14.86 -8.60
N LYS A 231 19.58 15.58 -9.53
CA LYS A 231 20.97 15.35 -9.96
C LYS A 231 22.00 15.58 -8.86
N ASP A 232 21.66 16.41 -7.86
CA ASP A 232 22.47 16.66 -6.66
C ASP A 232 22.15 15.70 -5.49
N GLY A 233 21.28 14.71 -5.71
CA GLY A 233 21.01 13.63 -4.76
C GLY A 233 19.90 13.89 -3.75
N LYS A 234 19.15 14.98 -3.88
CA LYS A 234 18.01 15.30 -3.01
C LYS A 234 16.79 14.44 -3.36
N VAL A 235 16.13 13.92 -2.34
CA VAL A 235 14.90 13.13 -2.48
C VAL A 235 13.70 14.05 -2.54
N VAL A 236 12.85 13.89 -3.56
CA VAL A 236 11.65 14.72 -3.77
C VAL A 236 10.44 13.81 -3.96
N THR A 237 9.32 14.13 -3.32
CA THR A 237 8.06 13.42 -3.51
C THR A 237 6.90 14.41 -3.70
N PRO A 238 5.96 14.11 -4.60
CA PRO A 238 4.79 14.96 -4.82
C PRO A 238 3.95 15.11 -3.55
N LYS A 239 3.45 16.32 -3.32
CA LYS A 239 2.50 16.67 -2.26
C LYS A 239 1.25 17.27 -2.90
N SER A 240 0.10 16.69 -2.56
CA SER A 240 -1.22 17.14 -2.99
C SER A 240 -2.28 16.61 -2.00
N ASP A 241 -3.40 17.29 -1.89
CA ASP A 241 -4.53 16.87 -1.06
C ASP A 241 -5.31 15.68 -1.66
N SER A 242 -4.99 15.28 -2.89
CA SER A 242 -5.58 14.12 -3.57
C SER A 242 -4.66 12.89 -3.62
N ILE A 243 -3.45 12.99 -3.09
CA ILE A 243 -2.51 11.85 -3.00
C ILE A 243 -2.73 11.07 -1.70
N LEU A 244 -2.73 9.73 -1.80
CA LEU A 244 -2.80 8.89 -0.61
C LEU A 244 -1.58 9.12 0.30
N PRO A 245 -1.76 9.39 1.61
CA PRO A 245 -0.67 9.55 2.57
C PRO A 245 0.01 8.20 2.84
N SER A 246 0.96 7.83 1.98
CA SER A 246 1.68 6.56 2.03
C SER A 246 2.56 6.44 3.26
N ILE A 247 2.43 5.32 3.98
CA ILE A 247 3.28 4.97 5.12
C ILE A 247 4.72 4.72 4.65
N THR A 248 4.88 4.02 3.53
CA THR A 248 6.20 3.77 2.92
C THR A 248 6.88 5.07 2.53
N ARG A 249 6.19 5.99 1.85
CA ARG A 249 6.74 7.30 1.46
C ARG A 249 7.21 8.10 2.68
N ARG A 250 6.38 8.21 3.73
CA ARG A 250 6.73 8.90 4.99
C ARG A 250 7.95 8.26 5.65
N SER A 251 8.06 6.94 5.62
CA SER A 251 9.21 6.21 6.16
C SER A 251 10.47 6.43 5.32
N LEU A 252 10.36 6.47 3.99
CA LEU A 252 11.50 6.73 3.10
C LEU A 252 12.04 8.16 3.22
N ILE A 253 11.18 9.15 3.44
CA ILE A 253 11.61 10.52 3.74
C ILE A 253 12.43 10.57 5.04
N TYR A 254 11.99 9.86 6.08
CA TYR A 254 12.74 9.74 7.31
C TYR A 254 14.08 9.02 7.09
N VAL A 255 14.05 7.89 6.40
CA VAL A 255 15.27 7.12 6.05
C VAL A 255 16.27 7.98 5.27
N ALA A 256 15.81 8.77 4.31
CA ALA A 256 16.67 9.66 3.54
C ALA A 256 17.42 10.63 4.46
N LYS A 257 16.71 11.26 5.40
CA LYS A 257 17.29 12.28 6.30
C LYS A 257 18.14 11.67 7.40
N ASP A 258 17.57 10.76 8.17
CA ASP A 258 18.15 10.31 9.44
C ASP A 258 19.14 9.15 9.31
N TYR A 259 19.02 8.32 8.25
CA TYR A 259 19.94 7.20 7.99
C TYR A 259 20.97 7.49 6.91
N LEU A 260 20.56 8.22 5.86
CA LEU A 260 21.42 8.44 4.70
C LEU A 260 22.01 9.85 4.63
N GLY A 261 21.59 10.76 5.54
CA GLY A 261 22.07 12.15 5.56
C GLY A 261 21.73 12.95 4.29
N LEU A 262 20.64 12.54 3.59
CA LEU A 262 20.20 13.20 2.37
C LEU A 262 19.16 14.27 2.67
N GLU A 263 19.13 15.32 1.86
CA GLU A 263 17.98 16.22 1.85
C GLU A 263 16.76 15.49 1.27
N ALA A 264 15.59 15.70 1.90
CA ALA A 264 14.33 15.19 1.40
C ALA A 264 13.18 16.17 1.63
N GLU A 265 12.33 16.34 0.63
CA GLU A 265 11.19 17.25 0.71
C GLU A 265 9.93 16.69 0.06
N GLU A 266 8.79 17.12 0.61
CA GLU A 266 7.47 16.95 -0.01
C GLU A 266 7.04 18.31 -0.54
N ARG A 267 6.81 18.39 -1.85
CA ARG A 267 6.37 19.61 -2.53
C ARG A 267 5.51 19.30 -3.75
N GLU A 268 4.89 20.31 -4.33
CA GLU A 268 4.38 20.17 -5.68
C GLU A 268 5.52 19.84 -6.64
N VAL A 269 5.32 18.84 -7.50
CA VAL A 269 6.26 18.45 -8.57
C VAL A 269 5.57 18.75 -9.89
N TYR A 270 6.14 19.67 -10.67
CA TYR A 270 5.62 19.97 -11.98
C TYR A 270 6.07 18.92 -12.99
N PHE A 271 5.19 18.54 -13.90
CA PHE A 271 5.50 17.51 -14.90
C PHE A 271 6.69 17.90 -15.78
N ASP A 272 6.83 19.16 -16.10
CA ASP A 272 7.93 19.66 -16.94
C ASP A 272 9.33 19.49 -16.31
N GLU A 273 9.42 19.40 -14.97
CA GLU A 273 10.69 19.15 -14.28
C GLU A 273 11.06 17.66 -14.19
N VAL A 274 10.12 16.74 -14.48
CA VAL A 274 10.36 15.29 -14.33
C VAL A 274 11.56 14.80 -15.16
N LYS A 275 11.80 15.40 -16.32
CA LYS A 275 12.96 15.12 -17.20
C LYS A 275 14.31 15.51 -16.59
N ASP A 276 14.31 16.33 -15.55
CA ASP A 276 15.53 16.83 -14.91
C ASP A 276 15.96 16.01 -13.70
N PHE A 277 15.12 15.07 -13.24
CA PHE A 277 15.48 14.15 -12.17
C PHE A 277 16.47 13.07 -12.65
N ALA A 278 17.33 12.64 -11.72
CA ALA A 278 18.30 11.57 -11.96
C ALA A 278 17.70 10.18 -11.79
N GLU A 279 16.75 10.02 -10.85
CA GLU A 279 16.13 8.73 -10.53
C GLU A 279 14.63 8.90 -10.27
N CYS A 280 13.87 7.84 -10.55
CA CYS A 280 12.43 7.76 -10.27
C CYS A 280 12.08 6.39 -9.70
N GLY A 281 11.22 6.36 -8.71
CA GLY A 281 10.67 5.14 -8.15
C GLY A 281 9.23 5.31 -7.70
N LEU A 282 8.53 4.18 -7.60
CA LEU A 282 7.17 4.07 -7.06
C LEU A 282 7.24 3.38 -5.71
N CYS A 283 6.76 4.01 -4.65
CA CYS A 283 6.83 3.45 -3.31
C CYS A 283 5.48 3.05 -2.74
N GLY A 284 5.45 1.88 -2.07
CA GLY A 284 4.25 1.33 -1.45
C GLY A 284 4.54 0.05 -0.68
N THR A 285 3.55 -0.44 0.07
CA THR A 285 3.70 -1.63 0.91
C THR A 285 4.07 -2.89 0.12
N ALA A 286 3.53 -3.05 -1.10
CA ALA A 286 3.73 -4.28 -1.87
C ALA A 286 5.20 -4.48 -2.29
N ALA A 287 5.79 -3.47 -2.94
CA ALA A 287 7.13 -3.55 -3.54
C ALA A 287 8.22 -2.84 -2.76
N VAL A 288 7.89 -2.07 -1.73
CA VAL A 288 8.72 -1.08 -1.05
C VAL A 288 9.08 0.06 -2.00
N ILE A 289 9.94 -0.17 -2.99
CA ILE A 289 10.16 0.73 -4.13
C ILE A 289 10.27 -0.10 -5.42
N SER A 290 9.48 0.28 -6.43
CA SER A 290 9.64 -0.17 -7.82
C SER A 290 10.39 0.90 -8.58
N PRO A 291 11.57 0.64 -9.14
CA PRO A 291 12.29 1.63 -9.93
C PRO A 291 11.56 1.91 -11.25
N VAL A 292 11.56 3.15 -11.68
CA VAL A 292 11.04 3.58 -12.99
C VAL A 292 12.22 3.98 -13.87
N GLY A 293 12.39 3.30 -15.00
CA GLY A 293 13.45 3.63 -15.95
C GLY A 293 13.02 4.61 -17.04
N LYS A 294 11.71 4.60 -17.33
CA LYS A 294 11.18 5.41 -18.43
C LYS A 294 9.73 5.83 -18.18
N ILE A 295 9.38 7.06 -18.58
CA ILE A 295 8.00 7.56 -18.66
C ILE A 295 7.71 7.94 -20.10
N ASN A 296 6.57 7.48 -20.62
CA ASN A 296 6.08 7.85 -21.94
C ASN A 296 4.96 8.90 -21.80
N ASP A 297 5.18 10.06 -22.39
CA ASP A 297 4.20 11.13 -22.52
C ASP A 297 3.75 11.21 -23.97
N HIS A 298 2.71 10.46 -24.33
CA HIS A 298 2.10 10.47 -25.67
C HIS A 298 3.12 10.32 -26.80
N GLY A 299 4.07 9.38 -26.65
CA GLY A 299 5.12 9.11 -27.61
C GLY A 299 6.42 9.89 -27.35
N LYS A 300 6.46 10.83 -26.42
CA LYS A 300 7.70 11.45 -25.94
C LYS A 300 8.22 10.67 -24.76
N GLU A 301 9.45 10.21 -24.83
CA GLU A 301 10.07 9.43 -23.76
C GLU A 301 10.90 10.32 -22.83
N ILE A 302 10.66 10.18 -21.53
CA ILE A 302 11.51 10.70 -20.46
C ILE A 302 12.28 9.49 -19.90
N CYS A 303 13.59 9.45 -20.14
CA CYS A 303 14.46 8.37 -19.68
C CYS A 303 15.30 8.85 -18.51
N PHE A 304 15.32 8.07 -17.42
CA PHE A 304 16.18 8.39 -16.28
C PHE A 304 17.60 7.84 -16.49
N PRO A 305 18.65 8.53 -16.01
CA PRO A 305 20.04 8.09 -16.16
C PRO A 305 20.35 6.68 -15.64
N SER A 306 19.60 6.20 -14.63
CA SER A 306 19.71 4.81 -14.12
C SER A 306 19.29 3.75 -15.15
N GLY A 307 18.50 4.14 -16.17
CA GLY A 307 18.10 3.28 -17.28
C GLY A 307 17.12 2.17 -16.88
N MET A 308 17.07 1.14 -17.77
CA MET A 308 16.13 0.00 -17.64
C MET A 308 16.79 -1.26 -17.06
N GLU A 309 18.06 -1.21 -16.66
CA GLU A 309 18.79 -2.41 -16.21
C GLU A 309 18.79 -2.56 -14.69
N LYS A 310 18.85 -1.47 -13.96
CA LYS A 310 19.00 -1.46 -12.50
C LYS A 310 18.31 -0.27 -11.84
N MET A 311 18.06 -0.42 -10.55
CA MET A 311 17.60 0.67 -9.69
C MET A 311 18.66 1.76 -9.60
N GLY A 312 18.25 3.02 -9.54
CA GLY A 312 19.16 4.14 -9.32
C GLY A 312 19.85 4.04 -7.95
N PRO A 313 21.08 4.56 -7.80
CA PRO A 313 21.91 4.30 -6.61
C PRO A 313 21.34 4.88 -5.32
N VAL A 314 20.62 6.01 -5.36
CA VAL A 314 19.98 6.60 -4.17
C VAL A 314 18.73 5.81 -3.80
N ILE A 315 17.90 5.49 -4.79
CA ILE A 315 16.69 4.67 -4.60
C ILE A 315 17.08 3.28 -4.06
N GLN A 316 18.18 2.68 -4.55
CA GLN A 316 18.69 1.41 -4.02
C GLN A 316 19.06 1.51 -2.53
N LYS A 317 19.77 2.56 -2.12
CA LYS A 317 20.10 2.79 -0.71
C LYS A 317 18.85 2.95 0.16
N LEU A 318 17.85 3.70 -0.32
CA LEU A 318 16.56 3.86 0.36
C LEU A 318 15.85 2.50 0.52
N TYR A 319 15.80 1.71 -0.54
CA TYR A 319 15.22 0.37 -0.54
C TYR A 319 15.93 -0.57 0.45
N ASP A 320 17.26 -0.64 0.39
CA ASP A 320 18.05 -1.53 1.23
C ASP A 320 17.95 -1.16 2.71
N THR A 321 17.97 0.14 3.02
CA THR A 321 17.84 0.63 4.39
C THR A 321 16.45 0.34 4.95
N LEU A 322 15.37 0.65 4.22
CA LEU A 322 14.02 0.42 4.72
C LEU A 322 13.72 -1.08 4.87
N THR A 323 14.11 -1.91 3.91
CA THR A 323 13.98 -3.37 4.03
C THR A 323 14.85 -3.94 5.13
N GLY A 324 16.04 -3.38 5.35
CA GLY A 324 16.92 -3.71 6.49
C GLY A 324 16.23 -3.46 7.83
N ILE A 325 15.56 -2.32 7.99
CA ILE A 325 14.76 -1.98 9.17
C ILE A 325 13.60 -2.98 9.35
N GLN A 326 12.84 -3.25 8.28
CA GLN A 326 11.69 -4.16 8.32
C GLN A 326 12.06 -5.59 8.68
N MET A 327 13.25 -6.03 8.30
CA MET A 327 13.77 -7.39 8.53
C MET A 327 14.67 -7.52 9.79
N GLY A 328 14.81 -6.45 10.57
CA GLY A 328 15.62 -6.46 11.80
C GLY A 328 17.12 -6.40 11.60
N ARG A 329 17.61 -6.16 10.38
CA ARG A 329 19.06 -6.02 10.07
C ARG A 329 19.63 -4.64 10.40
N ILE A 330 18.76 -3.64 10.43
CA ILE A 330 19.07 -2.25 10.77
C ILE A 330 18.19 -1.86 11.92
N GLU A 331 18.74 -1.20 12.92
CA GLU A 331 17.98 -0.70 14.08
C GLU A 331 16.86 0.23 13.60
N ALA A 332 15.65 -0.04 14.09
CA ALA A 332 14.47 0.74 13.74
C ALA A 332 14.30 1.95 14.66
N PRO A 333 13.74 3.06 14.19
CA PRO A 333 13.25 4.11 15.06
C PRO A 333 12.20 3.55 16.04
N LYS A 334 12.17 4.12 17.24
CA LYS A 334 11.22 3.68 18.28
C LYS A 334 9.78 3.68 17.77
N GLY A 335 9.08 2.56 17.97
CA GLY A 335 7.68 2.38 17.61
C GLY A 335 7.43 2.00 16.14
N TRP A 336 8.47 1.84 15.31
CA TRP A 336 8.28 1.42 13.92
C TRP A 336 8.05 -0.09 13.76
N ILE A 337 8.68 -0.86 14.61
CA ILE A 337 8.52 -2.32 14.64
C ILE A 337 7.60 -2.71 15.78
N HIS A 338 6.57 -3.45 15.48
CA HIS A 338 5.67 -4.07 16.43
C HIS A 338 5.92 -5.58 16.42
N VAL A 339 6.46 -6.08 17.53
CA VAL A 339 6.77 -7.52 17.70
C VAL A 339 5.49 -8.26 18.03
N ILE A 340 5.25 -9.36 17.35
CA ILE A 340 4.12 -10.28 17.59
C ILE A 340 4.62 -11.43 18.46
N GLU A 341 4.20 -11.48 19.71
CA GLU A 341 4.57 -12.53 20.69
C GLU A 341 3.56 -13.69 20.74
#